data_bacd051052ab1952aa24c12d10bb64f7
#
_entry.id   bacd051052ab1952aa24c12d10bb64f7
#
_cell.length_a   1.000
_cell.length_b   1.000
_cell.length_c   1.000
_cell.angle_alpha   90.00
_cell.angle_beta   90.00
_cell.angle_gamma   90.00
#
_symmetry.space_group_name_H-M   'P 1'
#
loop_
_entity.id
_entity.type
_entity.pdbx_description
1 polymer ?
#
loop_
_entity_poly.entity_id
_entity_poly.type
_entity_poly.pdbx_seq_one_letter_code
_entity_poly.pdbx_strand_id
1 'polypeptide(L)'
;MNRSIKLSVFACLLVGCNYAFAQDAPAEQKETITFKRSYTNGLIEKYTVTGLTTSNTDLSSVGQDVQEMSFDTSMDATYTYSNVKEDGSALLSFVFNNIKIKTEGPLAEMMNQNGDQMPKEIKGSQTVDPFFKATGTKLETAGSSMMQMMGGSSLADIFGFVAFPTKPVAIGDTWEADVPSMDGMFEKGAKMTGKFVGAGEVDGKKVWNLQFTAKPKMTVDIGKKMAESPNDSGMPPMNIVMEGNTTILVKVAVDQTTFQVLTLDSAAESDGKVKLVDMGMEFPSTGQQVTKVVVKK
;
A
#
# COMPACT_ATOMS: atom_id res chain seq x y z
N MET A 1 -63.46 -19.40 9.94
CA MET A 1 -64.08 -18.10 9.66
C MET A 1 -63.51 -17.56 8.37
N ASN A 2 -64.30 -17.66 7.30
CA ASN A 2 -63.99 -17.22 5.94
C ASN A 2 -64.06 -15.67 5.85
N ARG A 3 -63.14 -15.07 5.19
CA ARG A 3 -63.37 -13.76 4.54
C ARG A 3 -62.74 -13.73 3.16
N SER A 4 -63.63 -13.71 2.19
CA SER A 4 -63.45 -13.61 0.75
C SER A 4 -62.83 -12.30 0.34
N ILE A 5 -61.87 -12.36 -0.60
CA ILE A 5 -61.32 -11.21 -1.29
C ILE A 5 -62.09 -11.04 -2.59
N LYS A 6 -62.64 -9.84 -2.77
CA LYS A 6 -63.35 -9.45 -4.01
C LYS A 6 -62.34 -8.97 -5.04
N LEU A 7 -62.41 -9.63 -6.17
CA LEU A 7 -61.76 -9.24 -7.42
C LEU A 7 -62.56 -8.07 -8.05
N SER A 8 -61.91 -6.97 -8.33
CA SER A 8 -62.49 -5.89 -9.15
C SER A 8 -61.64 -5.75 -10.42
N VAL A 9 -62.27 -6.21 -11.49
CA VAL A 9 -61.84 -5.95 -12.87
C VAL A 9 -62.24 -4.54 -13.20
N PHE A 10 -61.27 -3.73 -13.69
CA PHE A 10 -61.57 -2.47 -14.38
C PHE A 10 -60.90 -2.44 -15.77
N ALA A 11 -61.77 -2.21 -16.72
CA ALA A 11 -61.53 -2.37 -18.15
C ALA A 11 -60.76 -1.16 -18.76
N CYS A 12 -60.15 -1.48 -19.89
CA CYS A 12 -59.55 -0.69 -20.92
C CYS A 12 -60.10 0.72 -21.14
N LEU A 13 -59.17 1.67 -21.34
CA LEU A 13 -59.37 2.76 -22.29
C LEU A 13 -58.06 3.01 -23.05
N LEU A 14 -58.05 2.64 -24.32
CA LEU A 14 -57.06 3.00 -25.33
C LEU A 14 -57.15 4.49 -25.59
N VAL A 15 -56.06 5.24 -25.32
CA VAL A 15 -55.87 6.59 -25.86
C VAL A 15 -54.50 6.68 -26.49
N GLY A 16 -54.52 6.98 -27.71
CA GLY A 16 -53.62 7.42 -28.71
C GLY A 16 -52.13 7.57 -28.44
N CYS A 17 -51.39 6.99 -29.35
CA CYS A 17 -49.99 7.21 -29.64
C CYS A 17 -49.59 8.69 -29.67
N ASN A 18 -48.69 9.06 -28.79
CA ASN A 18 -47.70 10.08 -29.09
C ASN A 18 -46.34 9.45 -28.90
N TYR A 19 -45.73 8.97 -29.97
CA TYR A 19 -44.30 8.72 -30.03
C TYR A 19 -43.61 10.10 -29.93
N ALA A 20 -43.46 10.61 -28.73
CA ALA A 20 -42.42 11.59 -28.47
C ALA A 20 -41.10 10.83 -28.59
N PHE A 21 -40.37 11.06 -29.67
CA PHE A 21 -38.96 10.75 -29.77
C PHE A 21 -38.35 11.34 -28.50
N ALA A 22 -37.97 10.51 -27.53
CA ALA A 22 -37.07 10.89 -26.48
C ALA A 22 -35.79 11.30 -27.21
N GLN A 23 -35.61 12.61 -27.41
CA GLN A 23 -34.33 13.19 -27.74
C GLN A 23 -33.43 12.74 -26.61
N ASP A 24 -32.46 11.87 -26.92
CA ASP A 24 -31.39 11.52 -26.02
C ASP A 24 -30.84 12.83 -25.47
N ALA A 25 -31.09 13.07 -24.18
CA ALA A 25 -30.46 14.19 -23.50
C ALA A 25 -28.96 14.06 -23.72
N PRO A 26 -28.26 15.12 -24.17
CA PRO A 26 -26.82 15.02 -24.39
C PRO A 26 -26.22 14.44 -23.14
N ALA A 27 -25.48 13.32 -23.29
CA ALA A 27 -24.82 12.67 -22.17
C ALA A 27 -24.01 13.74 -21.45
N GLU A 28 -24.33 13.97 -20.19
CA GLU A 28 -23.70 14.98 -19.35
C GLU A 28 -22.18 14.69 -19.42
N GLN A 29 -21.44 15.59 -20.04
CA GLN A 29 -20.02 15.39 -20.32
C GLN A 29 -19.32 15.48 -18.96
N LYS A 30 -19.04 14.30 -18.38
CA LYS A 30 -18.36 14.22 -17.08
C LYS A 30 -17.01 14.93 -17.18
N GLU A 31 -16.79 15.89 -16.27
CA GLU A 31 -15.50 16.55 -16.15
C GLU A 31 -14.42 15.50 -15.83
N THR A 32 -13.35 15.46 -16.63
CA THR A 32 -12.25 14.51 -16.48
C THR A 32 -10.99 15.23 -16.01
N ILE A 33 -10.23 14.56 -15.16
CA ILE A 33 -8.95 15.03 -14.62
C ILE A 33 -7.82 14.18 -15.17
N THR A 34 -6.76 14.83 -15.64
CA THR A 34 -5.49 14.18 -15.98
C THR A 34 -4.57 14.24 -14.76
N PHE A 35 -4.36 13.12 -14.11
CA PHE A 35 -3.43 12.99 -13.00
C PHE A 35 -2.01 12.89 -13.54
N LYS A 36 -1.32 14.00 -13.59
CA LYS A 36 0.06 14.06 -14.07
C LYS A 36 0.86 15.02 -13.19
N ARG A 37 1.82 14.47 -12.45
CA ARG A 37 2.69 15.26 -11.58
C ARG A 37 3.80 15.92 -12.37
N SER A 38 4.12 17.16 -12.01
CA SER A 38 5.29 17.86 -12.51
C SER A 38 6.34 17.95 -11.42
N TYR A 39 7.57 17.58 -11.76
CA TYR A 39 8.73 17.70 -10.87
C TYR A 39 9.59 18.89 -11.30
N THR A 40 10.24 19.49 -10.31
CA THR A 40 11.26 20.53 -10.53
C THR A 40 12.55 20.14 -9.80
N ASN A 41 13.70 20.51 -10.38
CA ASN A 41 14.97 20.26 -9.72
C ASN A 41 15.04 20.98 -8.38
N GLY A 42 15.42 20.27 -7.32
CA GLY A 42 15.49 20.80 -5.98
C GLY A 42 14.16 20.83 -5.22
N LEU A 43 13.05 20.31 -5.81
CA LEU A 43 11.80 20.14 -5.06
C LEU A 43 12.04 19.20 -3.87
N ILE A 44 11.67 19.66 -2.68
CA ILE A 44 11.79 18.89 -1.44
C ILE A 44 10.41 18.70 -0.83
N GLU A 45 10.11 17.47 -0.45
CA GLU A 45 8.88 17.11 0.27
C GLU A 45 9.25 16.35 1.52
N LYS A 46 8.56 16.67 2.61
CA LYS A 46 8.78 16.06 3.92
C LYS A 46 7.50 15.44 4.43
N TYR A 47 7.61 14.26 5.03
CA TYR A 47 6.48 13.50 5.55
C TYR A 47 6.82 12.95 6.93
N THR A 48 5.78 12.73 7.72
CA THR A 48 5.81 11.83 8.87
C THR A 48 5.14 10.54 8.47
N VAL A 49 5.77 9.42 8.75
CA VAL A 49 5.27 8.07 8.50
C VAL A 49 5.07 7.39 9.84
N THR A 50 3.91 6.81 10.05
CA THR A 50 3.62 5.96 11.21
C THR A 50 3.02 4.65 10.73
N GLY A 51 3.34 3.55 11.38
CA GLY A 51 2.85 2.23 11.01
C GLY A 51 2.69 1.34 12.23
N LEU A 52 1.63 0.55 12.25
CA LEU A 52 1.41 -0.52 13.20
C LEU A 52 1.24 -1.82 12.42
N THR A 53 2.06 -2.80 12.73
CA THR A 53 1.94 -4.16 12.19
C THR A 53 1.70 -5.11 13.34
N THR A 54 0.68 -5.95 13.24
CA THR A 54 0.42 -7.04 14.18
C THR A 54 0.40 -8.35 13.42
N SER A 55 0.91 -9.41 14.05
CA SER A 55 0.84 -10.76 13.49
C SER A 55 0.55 -11.76 14.60
N ASN A 56 -0.27 -12.76 14.29
CA ASN A 56 -0.61 -13.87 15.17
C ASN A 56 -0.21 -15.16 14.46
N THR A 57 0.54 -16.02 15.15
CA THR A 57 0.91 -17.35 14.67
C THR A 57 0.38 -18.40 15.66
N ASP A 58 -0.42 -19.31 15.16
CA ASP A 58 -1.00 -20.38 15.98
C ASP A 58 -0.01 -21.55 16.08
N LEU A 59 0.56 -21.72 17.26
CA LEU A 59 1.51 -22.80 17.59
C LEU A 59 0.85 -23.93 18.41
N SER A 60 -0.47 -24.01 18.46
CA SER A 60 -1.20 -25.03 19.25
C SER A 60 -0.87 -26.46 18.83
N SER A 61 -0.50 -26.68 17.56
CA SER A 61 -0.08 -27.99 17.02
C SER A 61 1.20 -28.53 17.67
N VAL A 62 2.02 -27.67 18.29
CA VAL A 62 3.24 -28.03 19.04
C VAL A 62 3.08 -27.80 20.55
N GLY A 63 1.86 -27.61 21.03
CA GLY A 63 1.54 -27.44 22.45
C GLY A 63 1.91 -26.07 23.03
N GLN A 64 2.00 -25.06 22.18
CA GLN A 64 2.22 -23.67 22.58
C GLN A 64 0.97 -22.82 22.27
N ASP A 65 0.82 -21.72 22.98
CA ASP A 65 -0.25 -20.76 22.74
C ASP A 65 0.00 -19.95 21.45
N VAL A 66 -1.04 -19.25 20.98
CA VAL A 66 -0.93 -18.28 19.90
C VAL A 66 0.13 -17.24 20.25
N GLN A 67 1.10 -17.05 19.36
CA GLN A 67 2.13 -16.03 19.51
C GLN A 67 1.68 -14.75 18.81
N GLU A 68 1.50 -13.70 19.58
CA GLU A 68 1.20 -12.36 19.07
C GLU A 68 2.48 -11.52 19.03
N MET A 69 2.66 -10.79 17.93
CA MET A 69 3.79 -9.88 17.74
C MET A 69 3.28 -8.57 17.16
N SER A 70 3.78 -7.45 17.69
CA SER A 70 3.46 -6.12 17.15
C SER A 70 4.71 -5.27 16.95
N PHE A 71 4.64 -4.43 15.91
CA PHE A 71 5.65 -3.44 15.58
C PHE A 71 4.97 -2.08 15.40
N ASP A 72 5.26 -1.15 16.28
CA ASP A 72 4.86 0.26 16.14
C ASP A 72 6.06 1.05 15.61
N THR A 73 5.90 1.63 14.44
CA THR A 73 6.98 2.30 13.70
C THR A 73 6.63 3.77 13.48
N SER A 74 7.59 4.66 13.71
CA SER A 74 7.47 6.05 13.28
C SER A 74 8.79 6.56 12.71
N MET A 75 8.72 7.41 11.67
CA MET A 75 9.89 8.00 11.04
C MET A 75 9.54 9.29 10.31
N ASP A 76 10.56 10.08 10.03
CA ASP A 76 10.49 11.21 9.13
C ASP A 76 11.07 10.82 7.76
N ALA A 77 10.36 11.17 6.68
CA ALA A 77 10.79 10.95 5.32
C ALA A 77 11.03 12.31 4.63
N THR A 78 12.17 12.44 3.97
CA THR A 78 12.48 13.59 3.12
C THR A 78 12.76 13.08 1.71
N TYR A 79 12.01 13.61 0.74
CA TYR A 79 12.15 13.31 -0.68
C TYR A 79 12.69 14.53 -1.40
N THR A 80 13.73 14.34 -2.21
CA THR A 80 14.35 15.39 -3.03
C THR A 80 14.34 14.96 -4.48
N TYR A 81 13.76 15.78 -5.35
CA TYR A 81 13.67 15.51 -6.79
C TYR A 81 14.77 16.26 -7.54
N SER A 82 15.44 15.57 -8.45
CA SER A 82 16.51 16.10 -9.27
C SER A 82 16.55 15.43 -10.65
N ASN A 83 17.41 15.91 -11.53
CA ASN A 83 17.59 15.33 -12.86
C ASN A 83 16.28 15.14 -13.62
N VAL A 84 15.41 16.17 -13.57
CA VAL A 84 14.13 16.15 -14.29
C VAL A 84 14.40 16.10 -15.78
N LYS A 85 13.85 15.08 -16.46
CA LYS A 85 14.02 14.82 -17.88
C LYS A 85 12.89 15.43 -18.72
N GLU A 86 13.05 15.45 -20.03
CA GLU A 86 12.05 15.95 -20.97
C GLU A 86 10.74 15.16 -20.93
N ASP A 87 10.78 13.86 -20.64
CA ASP A 87 9.58 13.01 -20.47
C ASP A 87 8.83 13.29 -19.16
N GLY A 88 9.38 14.17 -18.31
CA GLY A 88 8.85 14.53 -17.01
C GLY A 88 9.27 13.58 -15.88
N SER A 89 10.05 12.53 -16.15
CA SER A 89 10.60 11.68 -15.10
C SER A 89 11.69 12.42 -14.29
N ALA A 90 11.89 12.02 -13.03
CA ALA A 90 12.88 12.62 -12.15
C ALA A 90 13.62 11.54 -11.34
N LEU A 91 14.84 11.85 -10.92
CA LEU A 91 15.53 11.11 -9.88
C LEU A 91 14.98 11.57 -8.53
N LEU A 92 14.38 10.66 -7.78
CA LEU A 92 13.94 10.86 -6.42
C LEU A 92 15.00 10.28 -5.48
N SER A 93 15.64 11.14 -4.69
CA SER A 93 16.46 10.74 -3.55
C SER A 93 15.63 10.81 -2.28
N PHE A 94 15.73 9.80 -1.43
CA PHE A 94 14.98 9.76 -0.17
C PHE A 94 15.89 9.53 1.02
N VAL A 95 15.51 10.15 2.13
CA VAL A 95 16.16 10.00 3.44
C VAL A 95 15.09 9.75 4.48
N PHE A 96 15.18 8.62 5.19
CA PHE A 96 14.39 8.34 6.38
C PHE A 96 15.26 8.55 7.60
N ASN A 97 14.77 9.31 8.56
CA ASN A 97 15.45 9.58 9.82
C ASN A 97 14.46 9.59 10.99
N ASN A 98 14.96 9.81 12.21
CA ASN A 98 14.14 9.75 13.42
C ASN A 98 13.35 8.43 13.55
N ILE A 99 13.96 7.34 13.07
CA ILE A 99 13.33 6.03 13.04
C ILE A 99 13.18 5.53 14.48
N LYS A 100 11.94 5.21 14.85
CA LYS A 100 11.57 4.62 16.13
C LYS A 100 10.77 3.37 15.86
N ILE A 101 11.14 2.27 16.49
CA ILE A 101 10.43 1.01 16.41
C ILE A 101 10.22 0.50 17.83
N LYS A 102 8.98 0.26 18.18
CA LYS A 102 8.60 -0.42 19.42
C LYS A 102 8.09 -1.79 19.04
N THR A 103 8.65 -2.82 19.65
CA THR A 103 8.26 -4.21 19.41
C THR A 103 7.67 -4.79 20.66
N GLU A 104 6.59 -5.54 20.52
CA GLU A 104 5.98 -6.32 21.60
C GLU A 104 5.86 -7.78 21.13
N GLY A 105 5.86 -8.72 22.09
CA GLY A 105 5.82 -10.15 21.82
C GLY A 105 7.17 -10.86 21.99
N PRO A 106 7.27 -12.13 21.61
CA PRO A 106 8.44 -12.99 21.91
C PRO A 106 9.78 -12.50 21.36
N LEU A 107 9.76 -11.74 20.26
CA LEU A 107 10.99 -11.17 19.68
C LEU A 107 11.39 -9.82 20.29
N ALA A 108 10.56 -9.24 21.15
CA ALA A 108 10.81 -7.91 21.71
C ALA A 108 12.13 -7.86 22.51
N GLU A 109 12.41 -8.87 23.31
CA GLU A 109 13.63 -8.94 24.11
C GLU A 109 14.88 -9.02 23.21
N MET A 110 14.83 -9.85 22.18
CA MET A 110 15.92 -10.03 21.23
C MET A 110 16.16 -8.75 20.41
N MET A 111 15.11 -8.05 20.02
CA MET A 111 15.19 -6.77 19.30
C MET A 111 15.69 -5.65 20.20
N ASN A 112 15.26 -5.59 21.45
CA ASN A 112 15.69 -4.58 22.41
C ASN A 112 17.18 -4.73 22.79
N GLN A 113 17.70 -5.97 22.83
CA GLN A 113 19.13 -6.23 23.04
C GLN A 113 19.99 -5.76 21.85
N ASN A 114 19.44 -5.75 20.65
CA ASN A 114 20.11 -5.32 19.41
C ASN A 114 19.69 -3.90 18.95
N GLY A 115 18.99 -3.14 19.79
CA GLY A 115 18.45 -1.81 19.45
C GLY A 115 19.50 -0.80 18.97
N ASP A 116 20.74 -0.91 19.43
CA ASP A 116 21.84 -0.06 18.98
C ASP A 116 22.31 -0.34 17.55
N GLN A 117 21.88 -1.46 16.94
CA GLN A 117 22.18 -1.82 15.54
C GLN A 117 21.17 -1.23 14.53
N MET A 118 20.13 -0.56 15.00
CA MET A 118 19.17 0.09 14.10
C MET A 118 19.83 1.28 13.41
N PRO A 119 19.72 1.39 12.08
CA PRO A 119 20.26 2.53 11.37
C PRO A 119 19.53 3.81 11.80
N LYS A 120 20.30 4.84 12.17
CA LYS A 120 19.75 6.16 12.50
C LYS A 120 19.15 6.85 11.28
N GLU A 121 19.59 6.44 10.10
CA GLU A 121 19.22 7.03 8.82
C GLU A 121 19.26 5.97 7.72
N ILE A 122 18.28 6.00 6.82
CA ILE A 122 18.22 5.17 5.61
C ILE A 122 18.19 6.11 4.42
N LYS A 123 19.07 5.88 3.46
CA LYS A 123 19.15 6.64 2.22
C LYS A 123 18.99 5.74 1.01
N GLY A 124 18.42 6.31 -0.02
CA GLY A 124 18.35 5.65 -1.30
C GLY A 124 17.86 6.59 -2.40
N SER A 125 17.71 6.00 -3.57
CA SER A 125 17.23 6.72 -4.75
C SER A 125 16.45 5.81 -5.68
N GLN A 126 15.57 6.41 -6.47
CA GLN A 126 14.78 5.73 -7.51
C GLN A 126 14.40 6.72 -8.60
N THR A 127 14.11 6.25 -9.80
CA THR A 127 13.50 7.07 -10.84
C THR A 127 11.99 7.02 -10.70
N VAL A 128 11.32 8.17 -10.75
CA VAL A 128 9.86 8.27 -10.73
C VAL A 128 9.37 8.95 -12.01
N ASP A 129 8.28 8.44 -12.58
CA ASP A 129 7.62 9.06 -13.71
C ASP A 129 6.50 10.02 -13.26
N PRO A 130 5.89 10.81 -14.17
CA PRO A 130 4.79 11.72 -13.82
C PRO A 130 3.53 11.04 -13.29
N PHE A 131 3.41 9.73 -13.42
CA PHE A 131 2.28 8.91 -12.95
C PHE A 131 2.55 8.18 -11.64
N PHE A 132 3.62 8.56 -10.94
CA PHE A 132 4.07 7.97 -9.67
C PHE A 132 4.66 6.55 -9.78
N LYS A 133 4.98 6.09 -10.98
CA LYS A 133 5.62 4.79 -11.15
C LYS A 133 7.12 4.91 -10.86
N ALA A 134 7.56 4.18 -9.83
CA ALA A 134 8.96 4.11 -9.44
C ALA A 134 9.69 2.95 -10.15
N THR A 135 10.95 3.15 -10.47
CA THR A 135 11.84 2.15 -11.07
C THR A 135 13.28 2.32 -10.60
N GLY A 136 14.03 1.21 -10.54
CA GLY A 136 15.46 1.24 -10.27
C GLY A 136 15.81 1.70 -8.85
N THR A 137 15.03 1.29 -7.86
CA THR A 137 15.29 1.58 -6.44
C THR A 137 16.66 1.07 -6.03
N LYS A 138 17.46 1.96 -5.41
CA LYS A 138 18.77 1.65 -4.85
C LYS A 138 18.81 2.13 -3.42
N LEU A 139 19.16 1.27 -2.49
CA LEU A 139 19.47 1.63 -1.11
C LEU A 139 20.97 1.89 -0.99
N GLU A 140 21.35 3.03 -0.44
CA GLU A 140 22.75 3.44 -0.22
C GLU A 140 23.22 3.01 1.18
N THR A 141 22.31 2.97 2.14
CA THR A 141 22.60 2.49 3.48
C THR A 141 22.38 0.99 3.49
N ALA A 142 23.44 0.21 3.73
CA ALA A 142 23.32 -1.21 4.01
C ALA A 142 22.48 -1.36 5.29
N GLY A 143 21.22 -1.68 5.13
CA GLY A 143 20.33 -1.94 6.26
C GLY A 143 20.86 -3.12 7.06
N SER A 144 20.68 -3.10 8.38
CA SER A 144 20.86 -4.30 9.18
C SER A 144 19.94 -5.40 8.63
N SER A 145 20.32 -6.66 8.76
CA SER A 145 19.50 -7.81 8.38
C SER A 145 18.08 -7.73 8.96
N MET A 146 17.95 -7.10 10.12
CA MET A 146 16.67 -6.80 10.76
C MET A 146 15.77 -5.87 9.91
N MET A 147 16.34 -4.86 9.25
CA MET A 147 15.59 -4.01 8.33
C MET A 147 15.16 -4.74 7.05
N GLN A 148 15.99 -5.64 6.55
CA GLN A 148 15.62 -6.50 5.42
C GLN A 148 14.49 -7.47 5.82
N MET A 149 14.51 -8.01 7.04
CA MET A 149 13.42 -8.82 7.59
C MET A 149 12.11 -8.02 7.76
N MET A 150 12.20 -6.76 8.16
CA MET A 150 11.05 -5.86 8.30
C MET A 150 10.55 -5.27 6.97
N GLY A 151 11.07 -5.72 5.84
CA GLY A 151 10.70 -5.20 4.52
C GLY A 151 11.34 -3.86 4.21
N GLY A 152 12.65 -3.71 4.49
CA GLY A 152 13.38 -2.45 4.31
C GLY A 152 13.28 -1.81 2.92
N SER A 153 13.07 -2.63 1.88
CA SER A 153 12.70 -2.13 0.56
C SER A 153 11.28 -1.59 0.49
N SER A 154 10.36 -2.09 1.34
CA SER A 154 8.99 -1.58 1.40
C SER A 154 8.92 -0.15 1.96
N LEU A 155 9.89 0.25 2.78
CA LEU A 155 10.01 1.63 3.25
C LEU A 155 10.39 2.60 2.12
N ALA A 156 11.25 2.16 1.18
CA ALA A 156 11.57 2.96 0.00
C ALA A 156 10.34 3.18 -0.88
N ASP A 157 9.37 2.28 -0.79
CA ASP A 157 8.19 2.22 -1.64
C ASP A 157 6.90 2.65 -0.90
N ILE A 158 7.01 3.55 0.09
CA ILE A 158 5.86 4.06 0.86
C ILE A 158 4.72 4.53 -0.06
N PHE A 159 5.06 5.09 -1.21
CA PHE A 159 4.12 5.50 -2.24
C PHE A 159 3.95 4.48 -3.37
N GLY A 160 4.54 3.29 -3.28
CA GLY A 160 4.52 2.29 -4.36
C GLY A 160 3.12 1.84 -4.75
N PHE A 161 2.15 1.92 -3.82
CA PHE A 161 0.75 1.65 -4.10
C PHE A 161 -0.01 2.85 -4.70
N VAL A 162 0.65 4.00 -4.92
CA VAL A 162 0.06 5.15 -5.60
C VAL A 162 0.46 5.09 -7.06
N ALA A 163 -0.50 4.83 -7.94
CA ALA A 163 -0.28 4.81 -9.38
C ALA A 163 -1.37 5.62 -10.07
N PHE A 164 -1.02 6.78 -10.60
CA PHE A 164 -1.95 7.64 -11.29
C PHE A 164 -2.40 7.01 -12.62
N PRO A 165 -3.67 7.25 -13.04
CA PRO A 165 -4.13 6.81 -14.35
C PRO A 165 -3.38 7.55 -15.46
N THR A 166 -3.00 6.83 -16.52
CA THR A 166 -2.32 7.41 -17.69
C THR A 166 -3.27 8.10 -18.66
N LYS A 167 -4.59 7.92 -18.46
CA LYS A 167 -5.66 8.56 -19.23
C LYS A 167 -6.49 9.46 -18.32
N PRO A 168 -7.14 10.51 -18.88
CA PRO A 168 -8.08 11.31 -18.11
C PRO A 168 -9.20 10.43 -17.51
N VAL A 169 -9.58 10.70 -16.28
CA VAL A 169 -10.64 9.98 -15.55
C VAL A 169 -11.62 10.96 -14.91
N ALA A 170 -12.87 10.57 -14.83
CA ALA A 170 -13.93 11.27 -14.10
C ALA A 170 -14.10 10.67 -12.70
N ILE A 171 -14.80 11.41 -11.82
CA ILE A 171 -15.18 10.90 -10.50
C ILE A 171 -15.99 9.60 -10.66
N GLY A 172 -15.57 8.58 -9.93
CA GLY A 172 -16.15 7.23 -9.96
C GLY A 172 -15.44 6.26 -10.90
N ASP A 173 -14.63 6.75 -11.85
CA ASP A 173 -13.87 5.90 -12.76
C ASP A 173 -12.82 5.09 -12.03
N THR A 174 -12.48 3.94 -12.64
CA THR A 174 -11.45 3.02 -12.13
C THR A 174 -10.41 2.75 -13.22
N TRP A 175 -9.21 2.38 -12.78
CA TRP A 175 -8.12 1.93 -13.66
C TRP A 175 -7.36 0.79 -13.02
N GLU A 176 -6.60 0.08 -13.82
CA GLU A 176 -5.71 -0.98 -13.38
C GLU A 176 -4.26 -0.50 -13.34
N ALA A 177 -3.54 -0.92 -12.31
CA ALA A 177 -2.10 -0.70 -12.18
C ALA A 177 -1.42 -1.97 -11.62
N ASP A 178 -0.09 -2.02 -11.72
CA ASP A 178 0.68 -3.11 -11.15
C ASP A 178 0.82 -2.95 -9.63
N VAL A 179 0.70 -4.05 -8.89
CA VAL A 179 1.12 -4.07 -7.48
C VAL A 179 2.64 -3.95 -7.42
N PRO A 180 3.21 -3.08 -6.57
CA PRO A 180 4.66 -2.99 -6.41
C PRO A 180 5.23 -4.34 -5.96
N SER A 181 6.38 -4.72 -6.49
CA SER A 181 6.96 -6.06 -6.24
C SER A 181 7.44 -6.27 -4.80
N MET A 182 7.75 -5.20 -4.08
CA MET A 182 8.23 -5.22 -2.69
C MET A 182 9.25 -6.35 -2.43
N ASP A 183 10.34 -6.38 -3.21
CA ASP A 183 11.39 -7.42 -3.19
C ASP A 183 10.88 -8.86 -3.37
N GLY A 184 9.90 -9.03 -4.24
CA GLY A 184 9.33 -10.33 -4.54
C GLY A 184 8.38 -10.87 -3.46
N MET A 185 7.96 -10.05 -2.52
CA MET A 185 6.95 -10.42 -1.52
C MET A 185 5.62 -10.81 -2.17
N PHE A 186 5.21 -10.08 -3.20
CA PHE A 186 3.99 -10.35 -3.93
C PHE A 186 4.24 -11.09 -5.25
N GLU A 187 3.28 -11.88 -5.68
CA GLU A 187 3.36 -12.59 -6.95
C GLU A 187 3.59 -11.62 -8.11
N LYS A 188 4.45 -12.02 -9.05
CA LYS A 188 4.76 -11.21 -10.21
C LYS A 188 3.52 -11.01 -11.09
N GLY A 189 3.25 -9.75 -11.45
CA GLY A 189 2.12 -9.39 -12.30
C GLY A 189 0.80 -9.24 -11.55
N ALA A 190 0.81 -9.27 -10.22
CA ALA A 190 -0.36 -8.93 -9.42
C ALA A 190 -0.86 -7.51 -9.77
N LYS A 191 -2.17 -7.34 -9.82
CA LYS A 191 -2.82 -6.09 -10.20
C LYS A 191 -3.54 -5.45 -9.02
N MET A 192 -3.59 -4.13 -9.06
CA MET A 192 -4.43 -3.33 -8.18
C MET A 192 -5.40 -2.49 -8.99
N THR A 193 -6.54 -2.18 -8.39
CA THR A 193 -7.55 -1.29 -8.94
C THR A 193 -7.44 0.06 -8.27
N GLY A 194 -7.17 1.11 -9.04
CA GLY A 194 -7.31 2.50 -8.63
C GLY A 194 -8.73 2.99 -8.89
N LYS A 195 -9.23 3.90 -8.06
CA LYS A 195 -10.53 4.57 -8.20
C LYS A 195 -10.40 6.06 -7.89
N PHE A 196 -10.96 6.90 -8.74
CA PHE A 196 -11.13 8.33 -8.44
C PHE A 196 -12.39 8.52 -7.60
N VAL A 197 -12.23 8.85 -6.31
CA VAL A 197 -13.33 8.94 -5.35
C VAL A 197 -14.03 10.30 -5.45
N GLY A 198 -13.25 11.40 -5.62
CA GLY A 198 -13.81 12.74 -5.76
C GLY A 198 -12.93 13.82 -5.14
N ALA A 199 -13.49 15.02 -5.04
CA ALA A 199 -12.85 16.16 -4.39
C ALA A 199 -12.98 16.08 -2.87
N GLY A 200 -12.09 16.76 -2.16
CA GLY A 200 -12.10 16.88 -0.71
C GLY A 200 -11.24 18.04 -0.23
N GLU A 201 -10.98 18.08 1.07
CA GLU A 201 -10.12 19.07 1.71
C GLU A 201 -9.27 18.42 2.79
N VAL A 202 -8.00 18.78 2.87
CA VAL A 202 -7.05 18.38 3.91
C VAL A 202 -6.31 19.63 4.38
N ASP A 203 -6.45 20.00 5.65
CA ASP A 203 -5.79 21.15 6.26
C ASP A 203 -6.00 22.48 5.48
N GLY A 204 -7.21 22.71 4.93
CA GLY A 204 -7.55 23.90 4.14
C GLY A 204 -7.09 23.86 2.68
N LYS A 205 -6.44 22.77 2.24
CA LYS A 205 -6.04 22.55 0.85
C LYS A 205 -7.08 21.69 0.12
N LYS A 206 -7.45 22.11 -1.09
CA LYS A 206 -8.31 21.30 -1.98
C LYS A 206 -7.54 20.08 -2.46
N VAL A 207 -8.18 18.91 -2.37
CA VAL A 207 -7.56 17.63 -2.76
C VAL A 207 -8.44 16.81 -3.69
N TRP A 208 -7.79 15.92 -4.44
CA TRP A 208 -8.42 14.77 -5.08
C TRP A 208 -8.22 13.54 -4.21
N ASN A 209 -9.30 12.82 -3.92
CA ASN A 209 -9.26 11.58 -3.17
C ASN A 209 -9.21 10.39 -4.14
N LEU A 210 -8.20 9.56 -3.96
CA LEU A 210 -8.00 8.32 -4.71
C LEU A 210 -8.05 7.14 -3.74
N GLN A 211 -8.47 5.99 -4.25
CA GLN A 211 -8.45 4.73 -3.50
C GLN A 211 -7.84 3.63 -4.37
N PHE A 212 -7.00 2.80 -3.76
CA PHE A 212 -6.41 1.63 -4.40
C PHE A 212 -6.75 0.38 -3.61
N THR A 213 -7.06 -0.69 -4.31
CA THR A 213 -7.35 -1.99 -3.71
C THR A 213 -6.59 -3.08 -4.45
N ALA A 214 -6.02 -4.02 -3.71
CA ALA A 214 -5.32 -5.17 -4.26
C ALA A 214 -5.56 -6.42 -3.41
N LYS A 215 -5.45 -7.60 -4.03
CA LYS A 215 -5.51 -8.90 -3.36
C LYS A 215 -4.40 -9.82 -3.89
N PRO A 216 -3.12 -9.46 -3.69
CA PRO A 216 -2.03 -10.29 -4.16
C PRO A 216 -1.85 -11.52 -3.26
N LYS A 217 -1.28 -12.59 -3.85
CA LYS A 217 -0.66 -13.65 -3.05
C LYS A 217 0.70 -13.15 -2.56
N MET A 218 0.99 -13.49 -1.31
CA MET A 218 2.25 -13.18 -0.65
C MET A 218 3.08 -14.45 -0.48
N THR A 219 4.36 -14.36 -0.78
CA THR A 219 5.36 -15.40 -0.44
C THR A 219 6.63 -14.70 0.00
N VAL A 220 7.07 -14.97 1.22
CA VAL A 220 8.31 -14.41 1.79
C VAL A 220 9.20 -15.55 2.23
N ASP A 221 10.32 -15.74 1.55
CA ASP A 221 11.35 -16.67 1.95
C ASP A 221 12.36 -15.95 2.85
N ILE A 222 12.14 -16.06 4.17
CA ILE A 222 12.99 -15.43 5.18
C ILE A 222 14.35 -16.10 5.19
N GLY A 223 14.41 -17.41 5.03
CA GLY A 223 15.67 -18.17 5.02
C GLY A 223 16.60 -17.70 3.90
N LYS A 224 16.06 -17.52 2.69
CA LYS A 224 16.81 -16.98 1.56
C LYS A 224 17.29 -15.55 1.82
N LYS A 225 16.42 -14.67 2.34
CA LYS A 225 16.79 -13.29 2.67
C LYS A 225 17.88 -13.21 3.73
N MET A 226 17.85 -14.07 4.72
CA MET A 226 18.92 -14.17 5.73
C MET A 226 20.23 -14.67 5.13
N ALA A 227 20.20 -15.63 4.21
CA ALA A 227 21.39 -16.15 3.54
C ALA A 227 22.06 -15.13 2.59
N GLU A 228 21.27 -14.26 1.98
CA GLU A 228 21.76 -13.17 1.12
C GLU A 228 22.38 -12.01 1.92
N SER A 229 22.12 -11.94 3.23
CA SER A 229 22.67 -10.95 4.15
C SER A 229 23.73 -11.64 5.04
N PRO A 230 25.03 -11.57 4.70
CA PRO A 230 26.06 -12.23 5.49
C PRO A 230 26.11 -11.60 6.88
N ASN A 231 25.49 -12.24 7.83
CA ASN A 231 25.51 -11.86 9.22
C ASN A 231 26.20 -12.88 10.08
N ASP A 232 27.13 -12.37 10.86
CA ASP A 232 27.76 -13.06 12.00
C ASP A 232 26.79 -13.33 13.19
N SER A 233 25.49 -13.46 12.95
CA SER A 233 24.50 -13.66 14.00
C SER A 233 24.61 -15.01 14.73
N GLY A 234 25.48 -15.91 14.21
CA GLY A 234 25.68 -17.23 14.86
C GLY A 234 24.43 -18.15 14.87
N MET A 235 23.32 -17.67 14.34
CA MET A 235 22.12 -18.51 14.19
C MET A 235 22.25 -19.43 12.98
N PRO A 236 21.90 -20.72 13.13
CA PRO A 236 21.84 -21.61 11.97
C PRO A 236 20.80 -21.06 10.97
N PRO A 237 21.06 -21.18 9.67
CA PRO A 237 20.09 -20.76 8.66
C PRO A 237 18.81 -21.59 8.84
N MET A 238 17.73 -20.93 9.23
CA MET A 238 16.41 -21.55 9.30
C MET A 238 15.65 -21.26 8.01
N ASN A 239 15.14 -22.31 7.39
CA ASN A 239 14.36 -22.22 6.16
C ASN A 239 12.90 -21.88 6.52
N ILE A 240 12.60 -20.59 6.66
CA ILE A 240 11.26 -20.10 7.03
C ILE A 240 10.63 -19.47 5.81
N VAL A 241 9.47 -19.97 5.42
CA VAL A 241 8.66 -19.43 4.32
C VAL A 241 7.30 -19.01 4.84
N MET A 242 6.90 -17.77 4.57
CA MET A 242 5.54 -17.27 4.82
C MET A 242 4.78 -17.24 3.50
N GLU A 243 3.60 -17.85 3.47
CA GLU A 243 2.71 -17.85 2.31
C GLU A 243 1.31 -17.45 2.73
N GLY A 244 0.64 -16.67 1.89
CA GLY A 244 -0.75 -16.28 2.19
C GLY A 244 -1.39 -15.40 1.13
N ASN A 245 -2.59 -14.97 1.43
CA ASN A 245 -3.30 -13.96 0.66
C ASN A 245 -3.28 -12.65 1.45
N THR A 246 -3.14 -11.54 0.76
CA THR A 246 -3.15 -10.22 1.38
C THR A 246 -4.24 -9.38 0.74
N THR A 247 -5.05 -8.71 1.55
CA THR A 247 -5.99 -7.69 1.08
C THR A 247 -5.45 -6.33 1.45
N ILE A 248 -5.29 -5.45 0.48
CA ILE A 248 -4.68 -4.13 0.65
C ILE A 248 -5.70 -3.07 0.25
N LEU A 249 -5.88 -2.07 1.10
CA LEU A 249 -6.66 -0.86 0.85
C LEU A 249 -5.80 0.36 1.13
N VAL A 250 -5.62 1.23 0.13
CA VAL A 250 -4.89 2.49 0.26
C VAL A 250 -5.82 3.64 -0.11
N LYS A 251 -5.91 4.65 0.76
CA LYS A 251 -6.60 5.91 0.50
C LYS A 251 -5.58 7.03 0.44
N VAL A 252 -5.68 7.86 -0.58
CA VAL A 252 -4.70 8.92 -0.85
C VAL A 252 -5.43 10.22 -1.11
N ALA A 253 -4.99 11.29 -0.48
CA ALA A 253 -5.39 12.65 -0.82
C ALA A 253 -4.21 13.37 -1.49
N VAL A 254 -4.42 13.84 -2.71
CA VAL A 254 -3.43 14.58 -3.48
C VAL A 254 -3.89 16.02 -3.69
N ASP A 255 -2.97 16.96 -3.61
CA ASP A 255 -3.23 18.39 -3.89
C ASP A 255 -3.76 18.56 -5.32
N GLN A 256 -4.84 19.32 -5.49
CA GLN A 256 -5.50 19.49 -6.80
C GLN A 256 -4.62 20.18 -7.85
N THR A 257 -3.64 20.95 -7.43
CA THR A 257 -2.79 21.76 -8.32
C THR A 257 -1.46 21.09 -8.61
N THR A 258 -0.80 20.56 -7.59
CA THR A 258 0.56 20.02 -7.67
C THR A 258 0.60 18.51 -7.80
N PHE A 259 -0.52 17.84 -7.52
CA PHE A 259 -0.63 16.37 -7.38
C PHE A 259 0.36 15.79 -6.34
N GLN A 260 0.81 16.63 -5.40
CA GLN A 260 1.57 16.16 -4.23
C GLN A 260 0.68 15.30 -3.35
N VAL A 261 1.18 14.17 -2.87
CA VAL A 261 0.49 13.40 -1.83
C VAL A 261 0.51 14.20 -0.53
N LEU A 262 -0.65 14.54 0.01
CA LEU A 262 -0.78 15.21 1.31
C LEU A 262 -0.99 14.21 2.44
N THR A 263 -1.81 13.19 2.20
CA THR A 263 -2.02 12.08 3.13
C THR A 263 -2.13 10.76 2.38
N LEU A 264 -1.67 9.70 3.04
CA LEU A 264 -1.89 8.33 2.61
C LEU A 264 -2.24 7.51 3.86
N ASP A 265 -3.35 6.80 3.81
CA ASP A 265 -3.76 5.81 4.80
C ASP A 265 -3.82 4.44 4.10
N SER A 266 -3.03 3.50 4.59
CA SER A 266 -2.97 2.13 4.07
C SER A 266 -3.37 1.15 5.15
N ALA A 267 -4.19 0.18 4.79
CA ALA A 267 -4.50 -0.98 5.62
C ALA A 267 -4.27 -2.25 4.80
N ALA A 268 -3.59 -3.22 5.39
CA ALA A 268 -3.41 -4.53 4.81
C ALA A 268 -3.76 -5.61 5.84
N GLU A 269 -4.46 -6.63 5.38
CA GLU A 269 -4.79 -7.82 6.15
C GLU A 269 -4.25 -9.04 5.40
N SER A 270 -3.57 -9.91 6.12
CA SER A 270 -3.02 -11.15 5.58
C SER A 270 -3.57 -12.36 6.30
N ASP A 271 -3.79 -13.43 5.54
CA ASP A 271 -4.21 -14.73 6.00
C ASP A 271 -3.36 -15.79 5.28
N GLY A 272 -2.68 -16.62 6.04
CA GLY A 272 -1.74 -17.56 5.48
C GLY A 272 -1.15 -18.51 6.50
N LYS A 273 0.09 -18.92 6.23
CA LYS A 273 0.85 -19.83 7.08
C LYS A 273 2.33 -19.53 7.07
N VAL A 274 2.97 -19.85 8.18
CA VAL A 274 4.42 -19.91 8.36
C VAL A 274 4.85 -21.36 8.25
N LYS A 275 5.81 -21.65 7.38
CA LYS A 275 6.39 -22.97 7.17
C LYS A 275 7.82 -23.01 7.72
N LEU A 276 8.11 -23.94 8.60
CA LEU A 276 9.48 -24.31 8.98
C LEU A 276 9.88 -25.50 8.09
N VAL A 277 10.47 -25.19 6.93
CA VAL A 277 10.69 -26.18 5.85
C VAL A 277 11.55 -27.35 6.33
N ASP A 278 12.61 -27.06 7.09
CA ASP A 278 13.57 -28.08 7.58
C ASP A 278 12.93 -29.02 8.61
N MET A 279 11.84 -28.61 9.26
CA MET A 279 11.12 -29.42 10.24
C MET A 279 9.84 -30.04 9.68
N GLY A 280 9.44 -29.67 8.45
CA GLY A 280 8.18 -30.11 7.86
C GLY A 280 6.94 -29.59 8.61
N MET A 281 7.05 -28.47 9.32
CA MET A 281 5.97 -27.91 10.14
C MET A 281 5.31 -26.71 9.44
N GLU A 282 3.99 -26.59 9.59
CA GLU A 282 3.21 -25.45 9.11
C GLU A 282 2.33 -24.91 10.23
N PHE A 283 2.27 -23.59 10.36
CA PHE A 283 1.49 -22.88 11.39
C PHE A 283 0.58 -21.85 10.74
N PRO A 284 -0.73 -21.85 11.02
CA PRO A 284 -1.61 -20.77 10.59
C PRO A 284 -1.11 -19.42 11.10
N SER A 285 -1.18 -18.40 10.26
CA SER A 285 -0.74 -17.05 10.62
C SER A 285 -1.68 -16.02 10.02
N THR A 286 -2.00 -15.00 10.80
CA THR A 286 -2.74 -13.82 10.35
C THR A 286 -1.94 -12.57 10.65
N GLY A 287 -2.14 -11.53 9.86
CA GLY A 287 -1.44 -10.26 10.07
C GLY A 287 -2.31 -9.08 9.68
N GLN A 288 -2.07 -7.97 10.35
CA GLN A 288 -2.66 -6.67 10.01
C GLN A 288 -1.56 -5.62 9.99
N GLN A 289 -1.63 -4.73 9.02
CA GLN A 289 -0.74 -3.59 8.93
C GLN A 289 -1.56 -2.33 8.63
N VAL A 290 -1.30 -1.29 9.39
CA VAL A 290 -1.84 0.05 9.13
C VAL A 290 -0.67 1.01 8.98
N THR A 291 -0.66 1.79 7.91
CA THR A 291 0.37 2.81 7.69
C THR A 291 -0.31 4.14 7.38
N LYS A 292 0.18 5.18 8.00
CA LYS A 292 -0.26 6.55 7.76
C LYS A 292 0.92 7.42 7.38
N VAL A 293 0.76 8.18 6.29
CA VAL A 293 1.72 9.16 5.83
C VAL A 293 1.06 10.52 5.80
N VAL A 294 1.71 11.53 6.35
CA VAL A 294 1.19 12.91 6.38
C VAL A 294 2.31 13.86 5.98
N VAL A 295 2.01 14.78 5.06
CA VAL A 295 2.95 15.83 4.68
C VAL A 295 3.27 16.72 5.88
N LYS A 296 4.55 17.04 6.08
CA LYS A 296 4.98 18.02 7.08
C LYS A 296 4.82 19.44 6.52
N LYS A 297 4.29 20.31 7.37
CA LYS A 297 4.20 21.76 7.09
C LYS A 297 5.56 22.43 7.20
#